data_127eef7e291a8b1f312f39bdec267c3c
#
_entry.id   127eef7e291a8b1f312f39bdec267c3c
#
_cell.length_a   1.000
_cell.length_b   1.000
_cell.length_c   1.000
_cell.angle_alpha   90.00
_cell.angle_beta   90.00
_cell.angle_gamma   90.00
#
_symmetry.space_group_name_H-M   'P 1'
#
loop_
_entity.id
_entity.type
_entity.pdbx_description
1 polymer ?
#
loop_
_entity_poly.entity_id
_entity_poly.type
_entity_poly.pdbx_seq_one_letter_code
_entity_poly.pdbx_strand_id
1 'polypeptide(L)'
;NNRDLRVAALTVEQVRAQYRIQRAALLPTLNATTGGTRQRIPAALSETGESYISQQYNVGVGISSYELDLFGRVQSLRQAALEQYLASDEARKSAQISLIAEVADAYFTWVANAELLVLAENTLAARESSFDMVKTRVDAGLASELDLSQAATALHTTQIEEALYERQLSESYSTLETLVGMPLNSEELKAHWNSDSMLAEFPEVIDSEVLL
;
A
#
# COMPACT_ATOMS: atom_id res chain seq x y z
N ASN A 1 7.25 -3.71 1.07
CA ASN A 1 6.56 -3.66 2.38
C ASN A 1 5.36 -2.71 2.43
N ASN A 2 4.88 -2.23 1.26
CA ASN A 2 3.74 -1.32 1.18
C ASN A 2 2.49 -1.93 1.84
N ARG A 3 1.80 -1.12 2.67
CA ARG A 3 0.65 -1.57 3.46
C ARG A 3 -0.61 -1.76 2.60
N ASP A 4 -0.78 -0.96 1.57
CA ASP A 4 -1.96 -1.02 0.69
C ASP A 4 -1.93 -2.27 -0.18
N LEU A 5 -0.76 -2.66 -0.68
CA LEU A 5 -0.60 -3.93 -1.38
C LEU A 5 -0.85 -5.13 -0.45
N ARG A 6 -0.47 -5.03 0.83
CA ARG A 6 -0.79 -6.06 1.82
C ARG A 6 -2.29 -6.15 2.11
N VAL A 7 -2.98 -5.01 2.18
CA VAL A 7 -4.45 -4.97 2.31
C VAL A 7 -5.10 -5.62 1.09
N ALA A 8 -4.67 -5.29 -0.12
CA ALA A 8 -5.18 -5.91 -1.34
C ALA A 8 -4.99 -7.44 -1.33
N ALA A 9 -3.82 -7.93 -0.92
CA ALA A 9 -3.55 -9.36 -0.81
C ALA A 9 -4.45 -10.05 0.23
N LEU A 10 -4.67 -9.43 1.39
CA LEU A 10 -5.57 -9.97 2.43
C LEU A 10 -7.03 -9.95 1.98
N THR A 11 -7.45 -8.98 1.18
CA THR A 11 -8.79 -8.93 0.57
C THR A 11 -9.01 -10.12 -0.36
N VAL A 12 -8.02 -10.48 -1.16
CA VAL A 12 -8.08 -11.70 -2.01
C VAL A 12 -8.26 -12.96 -1.15
N GLU A 13 -7.51 -13.09 -0.04
CA GLU A 13 -7.68 -14.24 0.86
C GLU A 13 -9.06 -14.27 1.53
N GLN A 14 -9.62 -13.12 1.89
CA GLN A 14 -10.96 -13.01 2.42
C GLN A 14 -12.02 -13.48 1.40
N VAL A 15 -11.96 -13.00 0.16
CA VAL A 15 -12.89 -13.40 -0.91
C VAL A 15 -12.72 -14.88 -1.26
N ARG A 16 -11.49 -15.39 -1.24
CA ARG A 16 -11.19 -16.81 -1.40
C ARG A 16 -11.84 -17.67 -0.30
N ALA A 17 -11.81 -17.20 0.94
CA ALA A 17 -12.50 -17.90 2.04
C ALA A 17 -14.03 -17.91 1.84
N GLN A 18 -14.61 -16.81 1.36
CA GLN A 18 -16.04 -16.75 1.00
C GLN A 18 -16.39 -17.74 -0.15
N TYR A 19 -15.55 -17.82 -1.18
CA TYR A 19 -15.71 -18.85 -2.22
C TYR A 19 -15.70 -20.27 -1.65
N ARG A 20 -14.77 -20.56 -0.70
CA ARG A 20 -14.71 -21.88 -0.05
C ARG A 20 -15.97 -22.19 0.74
N ILE A 21 -16.58 -21.20 1.40
CA ILE A 21 -17.86 -21.34 2.10
C ILE A 21 -18.96 -21.68 1.10
N GLN A 22 -19.08 -20.98 -0.01
CA GLN A 22 -20.07 -21.28 -1.04
C GLN A 22 -19.85 -22.66 -1.69
N ARG A 23 -18.60 -23.05 -1.89
CA ARG A 23 -18.25 -24.38 -2.38
C ARG A 23 -18.65 -25.47 -1.38
N ALA A 24 -18.52 -25.23 -0.08
CA ALA A 24 -18.90 -26.19 0.96
C ALA A 24 -20.42 -26.47 0.98
N ALA A 25 -21.25 -25.52 0.53
CA ALA A 25 -22.70 -25.72 0.42
C ALA A 25 -23.11 -26.81 -0.57
N LEU A 26 -22.20 -27.28 -1.43
CA LEU A 26 -22.40 -28.45 -2.29
C LEU A 26 -22.34 -29.80 -1.55
N LEU A 27 -21.85 -29.79 -0.30
CA LEU A 27 -21.70 -30.97 0.53
C LEU A 27 -22.71 -30.94 1.68
N PRO A 28 -23.17 -32.10 2.16
CA PRO A 28 -24.01 -32.17 3.32
C PRO A 28 -23.28 -31.70 4.58
N THR A 29 -23.99 -30.94 5.42
CA THR A 29 -23.47 -30.50 6.71
C THR A 29 -23.50 -31.64 7.72
N LEU A 30 -22.33 -32.07 8.18
CA LEU A 30 -22.20 -33.10 9.22
C LEU A 30 -22.13 -32.41 10.58
N ASN A 31 -23.02 -32.80 11.49
CA ASN A 31 -23.03 -32.35 12.88
C ASN A 31 -22.76 -33.49 13.84
N ALA A 32 -21.90 -33.23 14.81
CA ALA A 32 -21.71 -34.07 15.96
C ALA A 32 -22.42 -33.41 17.15
N THR A 33 -23.30 -34.15 17.79
CA THR A 33 -24.03 -33.70 18.99
C THR A 33 -23.64 -34.53 20.18
N THR A 34 -23.42 -33.89 21.31
CA THR A 34 -23.24 -34.56 22.60
C THR A 34 -24.09 -33.85 23.62
N GLY A 35 -24.71 -34.61 24.48
CA GLY A 35 -25.54 -34.06 25.57
C GLY A 35 -25.45 -35.00 26.81
N GLY A 36 -25.47 -34.38 27.97
CA GLY A 36 -25.55 -35.12 29.25
C GLY A 36 -26.64 -34.48 30.11
N THR A 37 -27.55 -35.30 30.61
CA THR A 37 -28.56 -34.91 31.58
C THR A 37 -28.34 -35.69 32.89
N ARG A 38 -28.28 -34.97 33.97
CA ARG A 38 -28.24 -35.55 35.31
C ARG A 38 -29.37 -34.91 36.13
N GLN A 39 -30.31 -35.80 36.56
CA GLN A 39 -31.47 -35.37 37.36
C GLN A 39 -31.69 -36.27 38.55
N ARG A 40 -32.16 -35.71 39.63
CA ARG A 40 -32.60 -36.46 40.81
C ARG A 40 -34.08 -36.76 40.65
N ILE A 41 -34.41 -38.08 40.68
CA ILE A 41 -35.80 -38.56 40.70
C ILE A 41 -36.20 -38.69 42.18
N PRO A 42 -37.21 -37.94 42.67
CA PRO A 42 -37.73 -38.06 44.02
C PRO A 42 -38.38 -39.42 44.25
N ALA A 43 -38.44 -39.87 45.50
CA ALA A 43 -39.06 -41.14 45.88
C ALA A 43 -40.54 -41.29 45.43
N ALA A 44 -41.28 -40.17 45.41
CA ALA A 44 -42.69 -40.13 44.98
C ALA A 44 -42.88 -40.41 43.47
N LEU A 45 -41.83 -40.26 42.65
CA LEU A 45 -41.84 -40.49 41.18
C LEU A 45 -41.02 -41.72 40.78
N SER A 46 -40.47 -42.40 41.77
CA SER A 46 -39.64 -43.62 41.56
C SER A 46 -40.52 -44.86 41.70
N GLU A 47 -40.35 -45.82 40.81
CA GLU A 47 -41.04 -47.11 40.88
C GLU A 47 -40.59 -47.94 42.12
N THR A 48 -39.41 -47.67 42.64
CA THR A 48 -38.85 -48.35 43.80
C THR A 48 -39.20 -47.65 45.12
N GLY A 49 -39.83 -46.48 45.11
CA GLY A 49 -40.12 -45.70 46.32
C GLY A 49 -38.91 -45.03 46.97
N GLU A 50 -37.73 -45.12 46.37
CA GLU A 50 -36.50 -44.46 46.84
C GLU A 50 -36.04 -43.39 45.81
N SER A 51 -35.43 -42.29 46.31
CA SER A 51 -34.87 -41.26 45.40
C SER A 51 -33.54 -41.73 44.83
N TYR A 52 -33.36 -41.55 43.51
CA TYR A 52 -32.10 -41.89 42.82
C TYR A 52 -31.70 -40.81 41.85
N ILE A 53 -30.42 -40.81 41.42
CA ILE A 53 -29.88 -39.93 40.41
C ILE A 53 -29.88 -40.67 39.07
N SER A 54 -30.68 -40.17 38.13
CA SER A 54 -30.65 -40.59 36.72
C SER A 54 -29.61 -39.81 35.96
N GLN A 55 -28.76 -40.51 35.21
CA GLN A 55 -27.76 -39.92 34.32
C GLN A 55 -27.96 -40.51 32.93
N GLN A 56 -28.06 -39.62 31.93
CA GLN A 56 -28.21 -40.01 30.56
C GLN A 56 -27.20 -39.23 29.70
N TYR A 57 -26.44 -39.93 28.91
CA TYR A 57 -25.50 -39.37 27.94
C TYR A 57 -25.91 -39.74 26.53
N ASN A 58 -25.97 -38.74 25.63
CA ASN A 58 -26.30 -38.93 24.25
C ASN A 58 -25.12 -38.48 23.40
N VAL A 59 -24.70 -39.30 22.45
CA VAL A 59 -23.72 -38.94 21.42
C VAL A 59 -24.33 -39.32 20.09
N GLY A 60 -24.31 -38.38 19.18
CA GLY A 60 -24.89 -38.59 17.83
C GLY A 60 -24.07 -37.89 16.76
N VAL A 61 -24.04 -38.45 15.56
CA VAL A 61 -23.55 -37.83 14.32
C VAL A 61 -24.66 -37.89 13.31
N GLY A 62 -24.95 -36.79 12.67
CA GLY A 62 -26.03 -36.71 11.71
C GLY A 62 -25.85 -35.62 10.67
N ILE A 63 -26.61 -35.72 9.61
CA ILE A 63 -26.74 -34.68 8.57
C ILE A 63 -27.92 -33.80 8.97
N SER A 64 -27.69 -32.50 9.20
CA SER A 64 -28.73 -31.56 9.65
C SER A 64 -29.53 -30.96 8.49
N SER A 65 -28.87 -30.68 7.38
CA SER A 65 -29.48 -30.17 6.17
C SER A 65 -28.62 -30.46 4.95
N TYR A 66 -29.27 -30.77 3.85
CA TYR A 66 -28.63 -30.90 2.56
C TYR A 66 -29.63 -30.50 1.48
N GLU A 67 -29.25 -29.60 0.58
CA GLU A 67 -30.06 -29.20 -0.56
C GLU A 67 -29.61 -29.97 -1.81
N LEU A 68 -30.53 -30.74 -2.40
CA LEU A 68 -30.32 -31.36 -3.70
C LEU A 68 -30.47 -30.29 -4.79
N ASP A 69 -29.37 -29.92 -5.43
CA ASP A 69 -29.32 -28.85 -6.41
C ASP A 69 -29.78 -29.31 -7.80
N LEU A 70 -31.11 -29.56 -7.93
CA LEU A 70 -31.73 -30.04 -9.18
C LEU A 70 -31.77 -28.95 -10.28
N PHE A 71 -31.77 -27.68 -9.90
CA PHE A 71 -31.89 -26.53 -10.81
C PHE A 71 -30.62 -25.69 -10.92
N GLY A 72 -29.53 -26.14 -10.35
CA GLY A 72 -28.22 -25.46 -10.44
C GLY A 72 -28.10 -24.16 -9.62
N ARG A 73 -28.97 -23.92 -8.62
CA ARG A 73 -28.95 -22.73 -7.79
C ARG A 73 -27.66 -22.64 -7.00
N VAL A 74 -27.28 -23.69 -6.27
CA VAL A 74 -26.07 -23.72 -5.44
C VAL A 74 -24.83 -23.69 -6.31
N GLN A 75 -24.87 -24.39 -7.45
CA GLN A 75 -23.80 -24.38 -8.43
C GLN A 75 -23.56 -22.98 -9.02
N SER A 76 -24.62 -22.24 -9.35
CA SER A 76 -24.57 -20.88 -9.87
C SER A 76 -24.02 -19.91 -8.81
N LEU A 77 -24.42 -20.04 -7.54
CA LEU A 77 -23.86 -19.24 -6.44
C LEU A 77 -22.37 -19.50 -6.22
N ARG A 78 -21.94 -20.77 -6.30
CA ARG A 78 -20.51 -21.12 -6.25
C ARG A 78 -19.76 -20.48 -7.42
N GLN A 79 -20.32 -20.55 -8.65
CA GLN A 79 -19.68 -19.95 -9.81
C GLN A 79 -19.56 -18.42 -9.66
N ALA A 80 -20.63 -17.75 -9.22
CA ALA A 80 -20.60 -16.32 -8.94
C ALA A 80 -19.52 -15.95 -7.89
N ALA A 81 -19.38 -16.75 -6.84
CA ALA A 81 -18.33 -16.54 -5.83
C ALA A 81 -16.93 -16.81 -6.39
N LEU A 82 -16.78 -17.74 -7.34
CA LEU A 82 -15.51 -17.98 -8.04
C LEU A 82 -15.10 -16.76 -8.88
N GLU A 83 -16.05 -16.23 -9.68
CA GLU A 83 -15.79 -15.04 -10.52
C GLU A 83 -15.45 -13.82 -9.64
N GLN A 84 -16.10 -13.68 -8.50
CA GLN A 84 -15.75 -12.63 -7.52
C GLN A 84 -14.33 -12.80 -6.94
N TYR A 85 -13.92 -14.04 -6.69
CA TYR A 85 -12.55 -14.33 -6.26
C TYR A 85 -11.54 -13.98 -7.37
N LEU A 86 -11.79 -14.39 -8.61
CA LEU A 86 -10.92 -14.08 -9.74
C LEU A 86 -10.84 -12.56 -9.98
N ALA A 87 -11.95 -11.84 -9.91
CA ALA A 87 -11.99 -10.39 -10.01
C ALA A 87 -11.15 -9.70 -8.92
N SER A 88 -11.17 -10.24 -7.68
CA SER A 88 -10.35 -9.68 -6.59
C SER A 88 -8.84 -9.91 -6.80
N ASP A 89 -8.45 -11.02 -7.43
CA ASP A 89 -7.03 -11.27 -7.78
C ASP A 89 -6.54 -10.32 -8.88
N GLU A 90 -7.36 -10.06 -9.90
CA GLU A 90 -7.04 -9.05 -10.92
C GLU A 90 -6.98 -7.63 -10.35
N ALA A 91 -7.86 -7.28 -9.41
CA ALA A 91 -7.82 -6.01 -8.70
C ALA A 91 -6.50 -5.86 -7.90
N ARG A 92 -6.00 -6.94 -7.27
CA ARG A 92 -4.69 -6.95 -6.60
C ARG A 92 -3.54 -6.69 -7.58
N LYS A 93 -3.57 -7.32 -8.78
CA LYS A 93 -2.57 -7.09 -9.82
C LYS A 93 -2.59 -5.64 -10.29
N SER A 94 -3.77 -5.07 -10.51
CA SER A 94 -3.95 -3.66 -10.87
C SER A 94 -3.37 -2.74 -9.80
N ALA A 95 -3.66 -2.98 -8.52
CA ALA A 95 -3.09 -2.22 -7.41
C ALA A 95 -1.55 -2.31 -7.36
N GLN A 96 -0.97 -3.46 -7.69
CA GLN A 96 0.47 -3.63 -7.78
C GLN A 96 1.08 -2.80 -8.91
N ILE A 97 0.45 -2.78 -10.08
CA ILE A 97 0.91 -1.97 -11.23
C ILE A 97 0.83 -0.49 -10.90
N SER A 98 -0.28 -0.03 -10.30
CA SER A 98 -0.44 1.37 -9.86
C SER A 98 0.63 1.76 -8.85
N LEU A 99 0.91 0.91 -7.87
CA LEU A 99 1.97 1.18 -6.88
C LEU A 99 3.35 1.29 -7.53
N ILE A 100 3.66 0.44 -8.50
CA ILE A 100 4.94 0.53 -9.24
C ILE A 100 5.05 1.87 -9.96
N ALA A 101 3.98 2.31 -10.62
CA ALA A 101 3.93 3.61 -11.28
C ALA A 101 4.11 4.77 -10.29
N GLU A 102 3.39 4.75 -9.16
CA GLU A 102 3.49 5.77 -8.11
C GLU A 102 4.90 5.85 -7.50
N VAL A 103 5.54 4.70 -7.26
CA VAL A 103 6.93 4.65 -6.76
C VAL A 103 7.90 5.21 -7.82
N ALA A 104 7.71 4.90 -9.10
CA ALA A 104 8.52 5.43 -10.17
C ALA A 104 8.37 6.96 -10.28
N ASP A 105 7.16 7.48 -10.25
CA ASP A 105 6.88 8.92 -10.30
C ASP A 105 7.49 9.66 -9.09
N ALA A 106 7.36 9.08 -7.89
CA ALA A 106 7.94 9.64 -6.68
C ALA A 106 9.48 9.63 -6.73
N TYR A 107 10.08 8.58 -7.29
CA TYR A 107 11.52 8.50 -7.49
C TYR A 107 12.02 9.57 -8.48
N PHE A 108 11.38 9.72 -9.63
CA PHE A 108 11.74 10.76 -10.60
C PHE A 108 11.56 12.17 -10.04
N THR A 109 10.52 12.40 -9.24
CA THR A 109 10.30 13.67 -8.55
C THR A 109 11.42 13.96 -7.56
N TRP A 110 11.85 12.96 -6.78
CA TRP A 110 12.97 13.11 -5.84
C TRP A 110 14.27 13.42 -6.57
N VAL A 111 14.55 12.74 -7.67
CA VAL A 111 15.74 12.99 -8.49
C VAL A 111 15.72 14.40 -9.09
N ALA A 112 14.60 14.84 -9.65
CA ALA A 112 14.47 16.17 -10.19
C ALA A 112 14.70 17.26 -9.13
N ASN A 113 14.19 17.07 -7.91
CA ASN A 113 14.43 17.97 -6.80
C ASN A 113 15.90 17.99 -6.36
N ALA A 114 16.59 16.84 -6.42
CA ALA A 114 18.02 16.76 -6.11
C ALA A 114 18.86 17.57 -7.13
N GLU A 115 18.56 17.43 -8.41
CA GLU A 115 19.23 18.20 -9.48
C GLU A 115 18.96 19.70 -9.38
N LEU A 116 17.72 20.08 -9.04
CA LEU A 116 17.33 21.47 -8.84
C LEU A 116 18.05 22.08 -7.64
N LEU A 117 18.26 21.32 -6.56
CA LEU A 117 19.02 21.76 -5.40
C LEU A 117 20.48 22.04 -5.77
N VAL A 118 21.14 21.10 -6.49
CA VAL A 118 22.51 21.30 -6.98
C VAL A 118 22.63 22.54 -7.86
N LEU A 119 21.65 22.79 -8.73
CA LEU A 119 21.60 23.97 -9.56
C LEU A 119 21.45 25.27 -8.73
N ALA A 120 20.57 25.22 -7.71
CA ALA A 120 20.37 26.35 -6.78
C ALA A 120 21.62 26.66 -5.96
N GLU A 121 22.32 25.67 -5.44
CA GLU A 121 23.60 25.82 -4.72
C GLU A 121 24.68 26.47 -5.61
N ASN A 122 24.83 26.00 -6.85
CA ASN A 122 25.77 26.58 -7.81
C ASN A 122 25.40 28.03 -8.17
N THR A 123 24.09 28.31 -8.30
CA THR A 123 23.58 29.66 -8.57
C THR A 123 23.82 30.57 -7.37
N LEU A 124 23.62 30.09 -6.16
CA LEU A 124 23.88 30.81 -4.93
C LEU A 124 25.36 31.20 -4.83
N ALA A 125 26.29 30.28 -5.04
CA ALA A 125 27.73 30.55 -5.03
C ALA A 125 28.11 31.64 -6.08
N ALA A 126 27.51 31.63 -7.27
CA ALA A 126 27.72 32.67 -8.28
C ALA A 126 27.15 34.04 -7.83
N ARG A 127 25.99 34.07 -7.15
CA ARG A 127 25.37 35.28 -6.62
C ARG A 127 26.16 35.87 -5.46
N GLU A 128 26.71 35.05 -4.56
CA GLU A 128 27.60 35.47 -3.48
C GLU A 128 28.86 36.15 -4.03
N SER A 129 29.51 35.50 -5.00
CA SER A 129 30.68 36.08 -5.66
C SER A 129 30.37 37.44 -6.33
N SER A 130 29.21 37.54 -6.99
CA SER A 130 28.77 38.79 -7.62
C SER A 130 28.45 39.87 -6.62
N PHE A 131 27.83 39.55 -5.49
CA PHE A 131 27.55 40.48 -4.39
C PHE A 131 28.84 41.02 -3.79
N ASP A 132 29.84 40.16 -3.50
CA ASP A 132 31.12 40.55 -2.94
C ASP A 132 31.89 41.47 -3.90
N MET A 133 31.82 41.21 -5.19
CA MET A 133 32.43 42.09 -6.23
C MET A 133 31.79 43.48 -6.23
N VAL A 134 30.43 43.55 -6.21
CA VAL A 134 29.71 44.84 -6.18
C VAL A 134 30.02 45.57 -4.87
N LYS A 135 30.03 44.88 -3.73
CA LYS A 135 30.39 45.46 -2.44
C LYS A 135 31.81 46.11 -2.46
N THR A 136 32.79 45.38 -2.97
CA THR A 136 34.17 45.89 -3.13
C THR A 136 34.21 47.14 -3.99
N ARG A 137 33.41 47.22 -5.06
CA ARG A 137 33.33 48.41 -5.93
C ARG A 137 32.65 49.59 -5.24
N VAL A 138 31.64 49.37 -4.42
CA VAL A 138 30.97 50.39 -3.61
C VAL A 138 31.95 50.94 -2.58
N ASP A 139 32.66 50.05 -1.87
CA ASP A 139 33.70 50.45 -0.85
C ASP A 139 34.81 51.28 -1.48
N ALA A 140 35.14 51.04 -2.76
CA ALA A 140 36.10 51.82 -3.53
C ALA A 140 35.49 53.08 -4.17
N GLY A 141 34.21 53.38 -3.97
CA GLY A 141 33.52 54.54 -4.57
C GLY A 141 33.24 54.41 -6.07
N LEU A 142 33.30 53.18 -6.65
CA LEU A 142 33.15 52.88 -8.06
C LEU A 142 31.76 52.36 -8.45
N ALA A 143 30.86 52.16 -7.49
CA ALA A 143 29.49 51.74 -7.68
C ALA A 143 28.57 52.41 -6.64
N SER A 144 27.26 52.37 -6.85
CA SER A 144 26.28 53.01 -5.99
C SER A 144 25.71 52.05 -4.93
N GLU A 145 25.17 52.62 -3.84
CA GLU A 145 24.41 51.86 -2.82
C GLU A 145 23.16 51.18 -3.40
N LEU A 146 22.62 51.71 -4.49
CA LEU A 146 21.51 51.10 -5.24
C LEU A 146 21.97 49.78 -5.89
N ASP A 147 23.16 49.77 -6.50
CA ASP A 147 23.73 48.55 -7.09
C ASP A 147 23.96 47.48 -6.05
N LEU A 148 24.45 47.85 -4.86
CA LEU A 148 24.62 46.93 -3.75
C LEU A 148 23.29 46.35 -3.25
N SER A 149 22.25 47.19 -3.12
CA SER A 149 20.94 46.79 -2.71
C SER A 149 20.27 45.81 -3.72
N GLN A 150 20.49 46.03 -5.00
CA GLN A 150 20.04 45.15 -6.07
C GLN A 150 20.75 43.80 -6.03
N ALA A 151 22.09 43.82 -5.85
CA ALA A 151 22.87 42.58 -5.70
C ALA A 151 22.46 41.79 -4.44
N ALA A 152 22.23 42.47 -3.31
CA ALA A 152 21.72 41.86 -2.09
C ALA A 152 20.33 41.21 -2.28
N THR A 153 19.43 41.89 -3.00
CA THR A 153 18.10 41.35 -3.30
C THR A 153 18.21 40.08 -4.14
N ALA A 154 19.06 40.07 -5.17
CA ALA A 154 19.27 38.89 -6.00
C ALA A 154 19.87 37.72 -5.21
N LEU A 155 20.83 38.00 -4.31
CA LEU A 155 21.40 37.00 -3.42
C LEU A 155 20.36 36.40 -2.48
N HIS A 156 19.58 37.23 -1.78
CA HIS A 156 18.56 36.74 -0.86
C HIS A 156 17.43 35.96 -1.57
N THR A 157 17.06 36.35 -2.80
CA THR A 157 16.12 35.56 -3.59
C THR A 157 16.63 34.15 -3.86
N THR A 158 17.90 34.03 -4.24
CA THR A 158 18.52 32.71 -4.51
C THR A 158 18.66 31.88 -3.24
N GLN A 159 18.93 32.50 -2.07
CA GLN A 159 18.91 31.80 -0.78
C GLN A 159 17.53 31.22 -0.43
N ILE A 160 16.47 31.96 -0.75
CA ILE A 160 15.10 31.47 -0.55
C ILE A 160 14.80 30.29 -1.49
N GLU A 161 15.27 30.36 -2.74
CA GLU A 161 15.09 29.28 -3.73
C GLU A 161 15.83 28.01 -3.30
N GLU A 162 17.08 28.12 -2.82
CA GLU A 162 17.85 26.99 -2.28
C GLU A 162 17.08 26.31 -1.14
N ALA A 163 16.68 27.08 -0.11
CA ALA A 163 15.90 26.54 1.02
C ALA A 163 14.57 25.89 0.60
N LEU A 164 13.94 26.41 -0.47
CA LEU A 164 12.75 25.81 -1.05
C LEU A 164 13.03 24.43 -1.65
N TYR A 165 14.11 24.31 -2.44
CA TYR A 165 14.48 23.02 -3.05
C TYR A 165 14.97 22.01 -2.04
N GLU A 166 15.67 22.43 -0.99
CA GLU A 166 16.05 21.58 0.14
C GLU A 166 14.81 20.97 0.82
N ARG A 167 13.78 21.79 1.08
CA ARG A 167 12.51 21.33 1.63
C ARG A 167 11.80 20.37 0.67
N GLN A 168 11.71 20.70 -0.62
CA GLN A 168 11.06 19.84 -1.62
C GLN A 168 11.76 18.49 -1.76
N LEU A 169 13.08 18.47 -1.70
CA LEU A 169 13.86 17.23 -1.70
C LEU A 169 13.54 16.36 -0.49
N SER A 170 13.46 16.94 0.69
CA SER A 170 13.10 16.23 1.93
C SER A 170 11.67 15.68 1.89
N GLU A 171 10.71 16.46 1.39
CA GLU A 171 9.32 16.05 1.23
C GLU A 171 9.17 14.89 0.22
N SER A 172 9.83 14.98 -0.94
CA SER A 172 9.80 13.93 -1.96
C SER A 172 10.47 12.63 -1.47
N TYR A 173 11.55 12.73 -0.70
CA TYR A 173 12.19 11.59 -0.05
C TYR A 173 11.24 10.90 0.93
N SER A 174 10.58 11.64 1.81
CA SER A 174 9.62 11.11 2.78
C SER A 174 8.41 10.45 2.09
N THR A 175 7.97 11.00 0.96
CA THR A 175 6.91 10.42 0.13
C THR A 175 7.35 9.06 -0.43
N LEU A 176 8.57 8.99 -0.97
CA LEU A 176 9.14 7.75 -1.51
C LEU A 176 9.28 6.67 -0.43
N GLU A 177 9.78 7.02 0.76
CA GLU A 177 9.85 6.09 1.91
C GLU A 177 8.47 5.55 2.30
N THR A 178 7.45 6.41 2.30
CA THR A 178 6.09 6.03 2.64
C THR A 178 5.52 5.03 1.62
N LEU A 179 5.72 5.27 0.33
CA LEU A 179 5.26 4.39 -0.75
C LEU A 179 5.97 3.04 -0.73
N VAL A 180 7.29 3.02 -0.51
CA VAL A 180 8.07 1.78 -0.41
C VAL A 180 7.79 1.03 0.90
N GLY A 181 7.41 1.74 1.97
CA GLY A 181 7.08 1.20 3.28
C GLY A 181 8.29 0.69 4.07
N MET A 182 9.48 1.26 3.81
CA MET A 182 10.72 1.00 4.55
C MET A 182 11.65 2.21 4.44
N PRO A 183 12.52 2.42 5.43
CA PRO A 183 13.55 3.46 5.33
C PRO A 183 14.47 3.17 4.14
N LEU A 184 14.82 4.22 3.42
CA LEU A 184 15.67 4.17 2.24
C LEU A 184 17.05 4.75 2.57
N ASN A 185 18.07 4.34 1.83
CA ASN A 185 19.39 4.94 1.91
C ASN A 185 19.56 5.95 0.76
N SER A 186 19.58 7.24 1.09
CA SER A 186 19.68 8.31 0.10
C SER A 186 20.98 8.24 -0.71
N GLU A 187 22.08 7.75 -0.13
CA GLU A 187 23.36 7.60 -0.83
C GLU A 187 23.31 6.50 -1.88
N GLU A 188 22.65 5.36 -1.57
CA GLU A 188 22.46 4.28 -2.54
C GLU A 188 21.53 4.71 -3.69
N LEU A 189 20.46 5.48 -3.37
CA LEU A 189 19.57 6.03 -4.38
C LEU A 189 20.29 6.97 -5.35
N LYS A 190 21.17 7.85 -4.83
CA LYS A 190 22.00 8.76 -5.64
C LYS A 190 23.03 7.99 -6.48
N ALA A 191 23.64 6.94 -5.93
CA ALA A 191 24.64 6.15 -6.64
C ALA A 191 24.09 5.41 -7.88
N HIS A 192 22.80 5.09 -7.88
CA HIS A 192 22.11 4.48 -9.02
C HIS A 192 21.59 5.50 -10.03
N TRP A 193 21.69 6.81 -9.73
CA TRP A 193 21.35 7.86 -10.66
C TRP A 193 22.48 8.07 -11.68
N ASN A 194 22.23 7.67 -12.91
CA ASN A 194 23.05 8.06 -14.06
C ASN A 194 22.11 8.59 -15.14
N SER A 195 22.18 9.89 -15.43
CA SER A 195 21.30 10.59 -16.36
C SER A 195 21.25 9.95 -17.76
N ASP A 196 22.36 9.32 -18.18
CA ASP A 196 22.47 8.69 -19.50
C ASP A 196 21.80 7.30 -19.57
N SER A 197 21.60 6.62 -18.44
CA SER A 197 21.03 5.28 -18.43
C SER A 197 19.50 5.25 -18.37
N MET A 198 18.85 6.37 -18.00
CA MET A 198 17.39 6.45 -17.88
C MET A 198 16.66 6.75 -19.17
N LEU A 199 17.36 7.21 -20.19
CA LEU A 199 16.84 7.33 -21.56
C LEU A 199 17.05 6.02 -22.36
N ALA A 200 17.04 4.87 -21.68
CA ALA A 200 16.93 3.60 -22.38
C ALA A 200 15.73 3.68 -23.33
N GLU A 201 15.98 3.42 -24.59
CA GLU A 201 15.00 3.52 -25.67
C GLU A 201 13.69 2.85 -25.25
N PHE A 202 12.67 3.67 -24.94
CA PHE A 202 11.32 3.15 -24.91
C PHE A 202 11.01 2.64 -26.32
N PRO A 203 10.48 1.42 -26.46
CA PRO A 203 10.05 0.95 -27.75
C PRO A 203 9.06 1.97 -28.33
N GLU A 204 9.32 2.47 -29.54
CA GLU A 204 8.52 3.51 -30.19
C GLU A 204 7.05 3.12 -30.37
N VAL A 205 6.76 1.83 -30.27
CA VAL A 205 5.39 1.29 -30.37
C VAL A 205 5.25 0.15 -29.36
N ILE A 206 4.41 0.35 -28.35
CA ILE A 206 3.86 -0.76 -27.57
C ILE A 206 2.65 -1.27 -28.37
N ASP A 207 2.79 -2.45 -28.99
CA ASP A 207 1.68 -3.06 -29.70
C ASP A 207 0.52 -3.32 -28.74
N SER A 208 -0.70 -2.90 -29.14
CA SER A 208 -1.90 -3.04 -28.31
C SER A 208 -2.23 -4.51 -28.00
N GLU A 209 -1.68 -5.46 -28.74
CA GLU A 209 -1.79 -6.90 -28.47
C GLU A 209 -1.02 -7.33 -27.19
N VAL A 210 -0.07 -6.54 -26.70
CA VAL A 210 0.63 -6.83 -25.44
C VAL A 210 -0.22 -6.41 -24.22
N LEU A 211 -1.26 -5.62 -24.43
CA LEU A 211 -2.15 -5.12 -23.38
C LEU A 211 -3.44 -5.94 -23.21
N LEU A 212 -3.66 -6.95 -24.03
CA LEU A 212 -4.79 -7.90 -23.99
C LEU A 212 -4.32 -9.26 -23.47
#